data_7a1b5a597625181dfea9d747c2079a8a
#
_entry.id   7a1b5a597625181dfea9d747c2079a8a
#
_cell.length_a   1.000
_cell.length_b   1.000
_cell.length_c   1.000
_cell.angle_alpha   90.00
_cell.angle_beta   90.00
_cell.angle_gamma   90.00
#
_symmetry.space_group_name_H-M   'P 1'
#
loop_
_entity.id
_entity.type
_entity.pdbx_description
1 polymer ?
#
loop_
_entity_poly.entity_id
_entity_poly.type
_entity_poly.pdbx_seq_one_letter_code
_entity_poly.pdbx_strand_id
1 'polypeptide(L)'
;MRLFTVSVLLPLISAALARHFTEPPPDALVVKPGSSVAGHFSSLGEAVNSLPADESSQVVFVYPGTYIGQVNVSRPGPVKIIGYTKNSFDFTQNTVTLVHNASLASGAGSDDLTGTLRVLSSNVSLFNLDIRNDFGVAVSNGQAIALSGQGDQMGVYACRLFSYQDTLYTNVGNHVFLKSYIEGAVDYIFGRHSIAYFEGNTIASKGSGCITASGRQLNDTGIYVFNNNKIIAANDAFPNVTGNVFLGRPWGDFARVVFKNTFIPAPLNKTIWSIWNPGDERIDSILFAEYNSLGSGVADAQRANFSTVLTRDQAAQYTLASILPNYRDWVDVDYLH
;
A
#
# COMPACT_ATOMS: atom_id res chain seq x y z
N MET A 1 54.64 -26.44 -12.32
CA MET A 1 54.07 -25.25 -11.69
C MET A 1 52.91 -24.80 -12.56
N ARG A 2 51.67 -25.17 -12.18
CA ARG A 2 50.46 -24.82 -12.93
C ARG A 2 49.86 -23.58 -12.29
N LEU A 3 49.81 -22.49 -13.02
CA LEU A 3 49.12 -21.26 -12.60
C LEU A 3 47.60 -21.48 -12.75
N PHE A 4 46.87 -21.35 -11.62
CA PHE A 4 45.44 -21.27 -11.63
C PHE A 4 45.05 -19.79 -11.79
N THR A 5 44.44 -19.46 -12.91
CA THR A 5 43.80 -18.16 -13.12
C THR A 5 42.41 -18.20 -12.46
N VAL A 6 42.23 -17.44 -11.37
CA VAL A 6 40.94 -17.22 -10.76
C VAL A 6 40.25 -16.08 -11.52
N SER A 7 39.24 -16.43 -12.31
CA SER A 7 38.36 -15.42 -12.93
C SER A 7 37.35 -14.94 -11.87
N VAL A 8 37.51 -13.71 -11.41
CA VAL A 8 36.54 -13.03 -10.60
C VAL A 8 35.43 -12.52 -11.51
N LEU A 9 34.28 -13.19 -11.53
CA LEU A 9 33.05 -12.65 -12.09
C LEU A 9 32.53 -11.55 -11.17
N LEU A 10 32.74 -10.30 -11.54
CA LEU A 10 31.99 -9.18 -10.96
C LEU A 10 30.52 -9.30 -11.39
N PRO A 11 29.57 -9.25 -10.46
CA PRO A 11 28.16 -9.15 -10.83
C PRO A 11 27.95 -7.80 -11.53
N LEU A 12 27.44 -7.82 -12.75
CA LEU A 12 26.90 -6.65 -13.42
C LEU A 12 25.66 -6.19 -12.61
N ILE A 13 25.85 -5.18 -11.77
CA ILE A 13 24.75 -4.43 -11.20
C ILE A 13 24.15 -3.65 -12.38
N SER A 14 23.06 -4.16 -12.93
CA SER A 14 22.22 -3.41 -13.86
C SER A 14 21.63 -2.24 -13.05
N ALA A 15 22.23 -1.05 -13.18
CA ALA A 15 21.60 0.17 -12.73
C ALA A 15 20.31 0.31 -13.55
N ALA A 16 19.16 0.14 -12.92
CA ALA A 16 17.88 0.48 -13.54
C ALA A 16 17.97 1.95 -13.95
N LEU A 17 17.91 2.22 -15.26
CA LEU A 17 17.89 3.58 -15.78
C LEU A 17 16.70 4.29 -15.16
N ALA A 18 16.94 5.45 -14.56
CA ALA A 18 15.88 6.25 -13.93
C ALA A 18 14.77 6.50 -14.96
N ARG A 19 13.58 5.97 -14.67
CA ARG A 19 12.36 6.21 -15.48
C ARG A 19 11.77 7.53 -15.05
N HIS A 20 11.52 8.44 -15.98
CA HIS A 20 10.95 9.76 -15.70
C HIS A 20 9.53 9.84 -16.23
N PHE A 21 8.67 10.50 -15.47
CA PHE A 21 7.33 10.88 -15.91
C PHE A 21 7.24 12.42 -15.91
N THR A 22 7.94 13.06 -16.85
CA THR A 22 7.99 14.53 -16.96
C THR A 22 7.12 15.08 -18.09
N GLU A 23 6.67 14.20 -18.98
CA GLU A 23 5.81 14.52 -20.12
C GLU A 23 4.66 13.51 -20.19
N PRO A 24 3.46 13.94 -20.61
CA PRO A 24 2.35 13.03 -20.80
C PRO A 24 2.65 12.02 -21.91
N PRO A 25 2.35 10.72 -21.70
CA PRO A 25 2.35 9.76 -22.79
C PRO A 25 1.40 10.19 -23.92
N PRO A 26 1.62 9.70 -25.15
CA PRO A 26 0.68 9.91 -26.27
C PRO A 26 -0.74 9.53 -25.84
N ASP A 27 -1.70 10.32 -26.26
CA ASP A 27 -3.15 10.13 -26.03
C ASP A 27 -3.59 10.16 -24.55
N ALA A 28 -2.69 10.52 -23.62
CA ALA A 28 -3.08 10.69 -22.23
C ALA A 28 -3.98 11.91 -22.02
N LEU A 29 -5.02 11.76 -21.19
CA LEU A 29 -5.72 12.92 -20.66
C LEU A 29 -4.79 13.69 -19.70
N VAL A 30 -4.77 14.99 -19.83
CA VAL A 30 -3.86 15.84 -19.07
C VAL A 30 -4.60 16.61 -17.99
N VAL A 31 -4.16 16.43 -16.74
CA VAL A 31 -4.65 17.22 -15.60
C VAL A 31 -3.58 18.21 -15.21
N LYS A 32 -3.90 19.53 -15.34
CA LYS A 32 -2.96 20.61 -15.07
C LYS A 32 -3.70 21.83 -14.50
N PRO A 33 -3.44 22.21 -13.25
CA PRO A 33 -4.09 23.38 -12.64
C PRO A 33 -3.81 24.66 -13.41
N GLY A 34 -4.83 25.48 -13.62
CA GLY A 34 -4.68 26.79 -14.27
C GLY A 34 -4.27 26.73 -15.75
N SER A 35 -4.35 25.57 -16.41
CA SER A 35 -4.09 25.48 -17.85
C SER A 35 -5.26 26.10 -18.65
N SER A 36 -4.88 26.90 -19.67
CA SER A 36 -5.83 27.42 -20.68
C SER A 36 -5.84 26.57 -21.95
N VAL A 37 -5.10 25.48 -22.00
CA VAL A 37 -5.03 24.58 -23.15
C VAL A 37 -6.31 23.78 -23.26
N ALA A 38 -6.94 23.82 -24.43
CA ALA A 38 -8.14 23.01 -24.69
C ALA A 38 -7.86 21.51 -24.52
N GLY A 39 -8.75 20.81 -23.83
CA GLY A 39 -8.59 19.38 -23.53
C GLY A 39 -7.79 19.08 -22.25
N HIS A 40 -7.23 20.08 -21.56
CA HIS A 40 -6.69 19.90 -20.22
C HIS A 40 -7.80 20.03 -19.16
N PHE A 41 -7.69 19.22 -18.11
CA PHE A 41 -8.60 19.23 -16.96
C PHE A 41 -7.98 19.99 -15.79
N SER A 42 -8.82 20.64 -14.99
CA SER A 42 -8.38 21.31 -13.76
C SER A 42 -8.38 20.39 -12.55
N SER A 43 -9.18 19.32 -12.58
CA SER A 43 -9.24 18.31 -11.51
C SER A 43 -9.09 16.88 -12.05
N LEU A 44 -8.53 16.01 -11.20
CA LEU A 44 -8.41 14.58 -11.55
C LEU A 44 -9.78 13.92 -11.66
N GLY A 45 -10.74 14.30 -10.81
CA GLY A 45 -12.09 13.76 -10.84
C GLY A 45 -12.80 14.04 -12.18
N GLU A 46 -12.69 15.26 -12.71
CA GLU A 46 -13.24 15.61 -14.03
C GLU A 46 -12.59 14.77 -15.14
N ALA A 47 -11.26 14.63 -15.13
CA ALA A 47 -10.55 13.82 -16.13
C ALA A 47 -10.97 12.36 -16.08
N VAL A 48 -11.04 11.75 -14.90
CA VAL A 48 -11.47 10.36 -14.74
C VAL A 48 -12.92 10.16 -15.16
N ASN A 49 -13.82 11.09 -14.83
CA ASN A 49 -15.23 11.02 -15.21
C ASN A 49 -15.46 11.23 -16.73
N SER A 50 -14.52 11.86 -17.43
CA SER A 50 -14.59 12.05 -18.88
C SER A 50 -14.07 10.86 -19.69
N LEU A 51 -13.46 9.87 -19.04
CA LEU A 51 -12.97 8.67 -19.71
C LEU A 51 -14.13 7.88 -20.35
N PRO A 52 -13.93 7.30 -21.55
CA PRO A 52 -14.97 6.50 -22.19
C PRO A 52 -15.32 5.27 -21.35
N ALA A 53 -16.62 4.93 -21.31
CA ALA A 53 -17.15 3.77 -20.60
C ALA A 53 -17.05 2.49 -21.47
N ASP A 54 -15.85 2.19 -21.95
CA ASP A 54 -15.54 1.03 -22.79
C ASP A 54 -14.32 0.25 -22.23
N GLU A 55 -13.92 -0.80 -22.92
CA GLU A 55 -12.77 -1.66 -22.52
C GLU A 55 -11.40 -1.12 -22.97
N SER A 56 -11.33 0.05 -23.63
CA SER A 56 -10.07 0.62 -24.08
C SER A 56 -9.15 1.00 -22.92
N SER A 57 -7.84 0.83 -23.07
CA SER A 57 -6.87 1.25 -22.08
C SER A 57 -6.72 2.77 -22.09
N GLN A 58 -6.77 3.41 -20.93
CA GLN A 58 -6.71 4.85 -20.79
C GLN A 58 -5.58 5.28 -19.86
N VAL A 59 -5.00 6.44 -20.15
CA VAL A 59 -3.95 7.06 -19.33
C VAL A 59 -4.36 8.46 -18.92
N VAL A 60 -4.22 8.77 -17.65
CA VAL A 60 -4.38 10.13 -17.12
C VAL A 60 -3.03 10.57 -16.56
N PHE A 61 -2.49 11.65 -17.12
CA PHE A 61 -1.24 12.25 -16.67
C PHE A 61 -1.53 13.51 -15.85
N VAL A 62 -0.95 13.57 -14.65
CA VAL A 62 -1.24 14.63 -13.68
C VAL A 62 0.01 15.47 -13.43
N TYR A 63 -0.04 16.75 -13.76
CA TYR A 63 1.03 17.70 -13.48
C TYR A 63 1.13 18.04 -11.99
N PRO A 64 2.28 18.59 -11.54
CA PRO A 64 2.49 19.00 -10.16
C PRO A 64 1.38 19.91 -9.61
N GLY A 65 0.92 19.61 -8.41
CA GLY A 65 -0.12 20.41 -7.74
C GLY A 65 -0.86 19.63 -6.66
N THR A 66 -1.72 20.35 -5.95
CA THR A 66 -2.65 19.78 -4.97
C THR A 66 -4.06 19.81 -5.55
N TYR A 67 -4.68 18.64 -5.60
CA TYR A 67 -6.00 18.40 -6.15
C TYR A 67 -6.96 18.01 -5.02
N ILE A 68 -7.99 18.80 -4.82
CA ILE A 68 -8.93 18.62 -3.71
C ILE A 68 -10.17 17.91 -4.19
N GLY A 69 -10.62 16.92 -3.44
CA GLY A 69 -11.86 16.18 -3.65
C GLY A 69 -11.67 14.67 -3.74
N GLN A 70 -12.79 13.97 -3.71
CA GLN A 70 -12.84 12.52 -3.88
C GLN A 70 -12.77 12.15 -5.37
N VAL A 71 -12.03 11.10 -5.69
CA VAL A 71 -11.91 10.58 -7.05
C VAL A 71 -12.38 9.12 -7.08
N ASN A 72 -13.28 8.79 -8.01
CA ASN A 72 -13.81 7.43 -8.18
C ASN A 72 -13.43 6.88 -9.55
N VAL A 73 -12.67 5.79 -9.58
CA VAL A 73 -12.31 5.07 -10.81
C VAL A 73 -13.25 3.87 -10.95
N SER A 74 -14.24 3.95 -11.86
CA SER A 74 -15.31 2.95 -11.98
C SER A 74 -15.59 2.46 -13.40
N ARG A 75 -14.76 2.86 -14.39
CA ARG A 75 -14.93 2.41 -15.79
C ARG A 75 -14.50 0.95 -16.00
N PRO A 76 -15.06 0.24 -17.01
CA PRO A 76 -14.75 -1.18 -17.23
C PRO A 76 -13.31 -1.45 -17.73
N GLY A 77 -12.74 -0.57 -18.57
CA GLY A 77 -11.41 -0.76 -19.16
C GLY A 77 -10.25 -0.32 -18.26
N PRO A 78 -9.01 -0.75 -18.57
CA PRO A 78 -7.81 -0.42 -17.78
C PRO A 78 -7.55 1.08 -17.67
N VAL A 79 -7.06 1.52 -16.51
CA VAL A 79 -6.67 2.92 -16.26
C VAL A 79 -5.28 3.00 -15.64
N LYS A 80 -4.43 3.86 -16.21
CA LYS A 80 -3.19 4.28 -15.56
C LYS A 80 -3.30 5.74 -15.15
N ILE A 81 -3.06 6.05 -13.88
CA ILE A 81 -2.96 7.42 -13.38
C ILE A 81 -1.51 7.68 -13.01
N ILE A 82 -0.88 8.62 -13.69
CA ILE A 82 0.56 8.88 -13.60
C ILE A 82 0.79 10.29 -13.09
N GLY A 83 1.35 10.43 -11.90
CA GLY A 83 1.82 11.70 -11.38
C GLY A 83 3.17 12.10 -12.01
N TYR A 84 3.33 13.39 -12.29
CA TYR A 84 4.61 13.95 -12.70
C TYR A 84 5.71 13.64 -11.69
N THR A 85 6.84 13.11 -12.16
CA THR A 85 8.04 12.88 -11.35
C THR A 85 9.31 12.86 -12.18
N LYS A 86 10.43 13.23 -11.58
CA LYS A 86 11.77 13.11 -12.18
C LYS A 86 12.42 11.75 -11.94
N ASN A 87 11.87 10.96 -11.01
CA ASN A 87 12.30 9.58 -10.74
C ASN A 87 11.09 8.74 -10.32
N SER A 88 10.64 7.87 -11.21
CA SER A 88 9.43 7.07 -10.96
C SER A 88 9.60 5.99 -9.89
N PHE A 89 10.84 5.61 -9.55
CA PHE A 89 11.12 4.60 -8.53
C PHE A 89 11.28 5.19 -7.12
N ASP A 90 11.16 6.51 -6.97
CA ASP A 90 11.37 7.21 -5.70
C ASP A 90 10.14 8.05 -5.33
N PHE A 91 9.37 7.56 -4.37
CA PHE A 91 8.18 8.26 -3.88
C PHE A 91 8.50 9.63 -3.25
N THR A 92 9.75 9.88 -2.84
CA THR A 92 10.14 11.19 -2.27
C THR A 92 10.16 12.30 -3.32
N GLN A 93 10.16 11.93 -4.61
CA GLN A 93 10.11 12.84 -5.75
C GLN A 93 8.67 13.13 -6.23
N ASN A 94 7.66 12.64 -5.53
CA ASN A 94 6.27 12.91 -5.88
C ASN A 94 5.94 14.39 -5.71
N THR A 95 5.22 14.94 -6.68
CA THR A 95 4.81 16.36 -6.73
C THR A 95 3.33 16.56 -6.95
N VAL A 96 2.58 15.46 -7.05
CA VAL A 96 1.13 15.43 -7.25
C VAL A 96 0.46 14.95 -5.98
N THR A 97 -0.38 15.79 -5.38
CA THR A 97 -1.09 15.46 -4.14
C THR A 97 -2.60 15.46 -4.37
N LEU A 98 -3.26 14.35 -4.05
CA LEU A 98 -4.72 14.26 -3.93
C LEU A 98 -5.09 14.41 -2.46
N VAL A 99 -6.04 15.27 -2.15
CA VAL A 99 -6.48 15.53 -0.78
C VAL A 99 -7.99 15.48 -0.67
N HIS A 100 -8.48 14.75 0.32
CA HIS A 100 -9.86 14.79 0.77
C HIS A 100 -9.91 14.84 2.30
N ASN A 101 -11.06 15.19 2.84
CA ASN A 101 -11.30 15.27 4.27
C ASN A 101 -12.65 14.65 4.57
N ALA A 102 -12.67 13.35 4.82
CA ALA A 102 -13.90 12.61 5.14
C ALA A 102 -13.61 11.43 6.07
N SER A 103 -14.53 11.18 6.97
CA SER A 103 -14.49 10.03 7.88
C SER A 103 -15.90 9.55 8.20
N LEU A 104 -16.04 8.42 8.88
CA LEU A 104 -17.35 8.04 9.42
C LEU A 104 -17.82 9.06 10.45
N ALA A 105 -16.92 9.65 11.25
CA ALA A 105 -17.25 10.70 12.21
C ALA A 105 -17.76 12.00 11.54
N SER A 106 -17.38 12.26 10.30
CA SER A 106 -17.90 13.41 9.51
C SER A 106 -19.18 13.10 8.75
N GLY A 107 -19.75 11.89 8.90
CA GLY A 107 -21.03 11.51 8.32
C GLY A 107 -20.94 10.72 7.00
N ALA A 108 -19.77 10.20 6.63
CA ALA A 108 -19.68 9.27 5.49
C ALA A 108 -20.48 7.99 5.80
N GLY A 109 -21.23 7.49 4.81
CA GLY A 109 -22.16 6.36 5.00
C GLY A 109 -21.50 4.99 5.11
N SER A 110 -20.21 4.87 4.79
CA SER A 110 -19.41 3.64 4.93
C SER A 110 -17.91 3.97 4.89
N ASP A 111 -17.07 3.01 5.29
CA ASP A 111 -15.61 3.14 5.22
C ASP A 111 -15.15 3.53 3.81
N ASP A 112 -15.60 2.80 2.78
CA ASP A 112 -15.24 3.07 1.38
C ASP A 112 -15.58 4.50 0.94
N LEU A 113 -16.69 5.06 1.40
CA LEU A 113 -17.12 6.42 1.06
C LEU A 113 -16.25 7.52 1.70
N THR A 114 -15.38 7.19 2.64
CA THR A 114 -14.39 8.12 3.18
C THR A 114 -13.16 8.27 2.26
N GLY A 115 -12.99 7.37 1.30
CA GLY A 115 -11.77 7.26 0.47
C GLY A 115 -11.50 8.50 -0.38
N THR A 116 -10.27 8.99 -0.35
CA THR A 116 -9.83 10.08 -1.23
C THR A 116 -9.77 9.61 -2.68
N LEU A 117 -9.11 8.48 -2.93
CA LEU A 117 -9.15 7.80 -4.22
C LEU A 117 -9.79 6.42 -4.03
N ARG A 118 -10.88 6.18 -4.74
CA ARG A 118 -11.63 4.94 -4.71
C ARG A 118 -11.49 4.22 -6.05
N VAL A 119 -10.87 3.06 -6.03
CA VAL A 119 -10.68 2.17 -7.19
C VAL A 119 -11.76 1.12 -7.15
N LEU A 120 -12.84 1.34 -7.91
CA LEU A 120 -14.05 0.51 -7.93
C LEU A 120 -14.09 -0.47 -9.11
N SER A 121 -13.10 -0.38 -9.99
CA SER A 121 -12.97 -1.21 -11.21
C SER A 121 -11.62 -1.92 -11.24
N SER A 122 -11.49 -2.90 -12.12
CA SER A 122 -10.28 -3.71 -12.29
C SER A 122 -9.24 -3.06 -13.21
N ASN A 123 -8.00 -3.57 -13.17
CA ASN A 123 -6.88 -3.12 -14.02
C ASN A 123 -6.52 -1.64 -13.85
N VAL A 124 -6.37 -1.20 -12.62
CA VAL A 124 -5.98 0.19 -12.31
C VAL A 124 -4.55 0.23 -11.78
N SER A 125 -3.73 1.10 -12.40
CA SER A 125 -2.35 1.32 -11.99
C SER A 125 -2.13 2.77 -11.59
N LEU A 126 -1.59 3.00 -10.41
CA LEU A 126 -1.32 4.31 -9.81
C LEU A 126 0.19 4.51 -9.68
N PHE A 127 0.71 5.62 -10.21
CA PHE A 127 2.15 5.91 -10.21
C PHE A 127 2.42 7.29 -9.62
N ASN A 128 3.33 7.37 -8.64
CA ASN A 128 3.91 8.61 -8.11
C ASN A 128 2.87 9.67 -7.67
N LEU A 129 1.88 9.22 -6.93
CA LEU A 129 0.84 10.07 -6.34
C LEU A 129 0.98 10.10 -4.82
N ASP A 130 0.79 11.26 -4.23
CA ASP A 130 0.51 11.41 -2.82
C ASP A 130 -1.01 11.44 -2.63
N ILE A 131 -1.54 10.51 -1.89
CA ILE A 131 -2.98 10.37 -1.66
C ILE A 131 -3.22 10.54 -0.17
N ARG A 132 -3.97 11.56 0.20
CA ARG A 132 -4.15 11.97 1.59
C ARG A 132 -5.62 12.06 1.97
N ASN A 133 -5.94 11.53 3.14
CA ASN A 133 -7.17 11.90 3.84
C ASN A 133 -6.77 12.68 5.10
N ASP A 134 -7.00 13.97 5.06
CA ASP A 134 -6.55 14.91 6.11
C ASP A 134 -7.62 15.13 7.20
N PHE A 135 -8.54 14.17 7.40
CA PHE A 135 -9.53 14.26 8.49
C PHE A 135 -8.86 14.32 9.87
N GLY A 136 -7.79 13.53 10.06
CA GLY A 136 -7.05 13.51 11.31
C GLY A 136 -7.57 12.48 12.32
N VAL A 137 -7.59 12.83 13.59
CA VAL A 137 -7.89 11.94 14.70
C VAL A 137 -9.31 12.20 15.24
N ALA A 138 -10.08 11.15 15.46
CA ALA A 138 -11.37 11.23 16.18
C ALA A 138 -11.36 10.33 17.41
N VAL A 139 -12.24 10.64 18.37
CA VAL A 139 -12.45 9.80 19.58
C VAL A 139 -13.11 8.48 19.20
N SER A 140 -14.01 8.49 18.21
CA SER A 140 -14.69 7.32 17.66
C SER A 140 -14.99 7.53 16.18
N ASN A 141 -15.19 6.44 15.43
CA ASN A 141 -15.53 6.46 14.01
C ASN A 141 -14.52 7.29 13.16
N GLY A 142 -13.25 7.20 13.52
CA GLY A 142 -12.17 7.96 12.88
C GLY A 142 -11.67 7.37 11.57
N GLN A 143 -12.33 6.35 11.01
CA GLN A 143 -11.99 5.72 9.74
C GLN A 143 -11.98 6.76 8.63
N ALA A 144 -10.82 6.96 8.02
CA ALA A 144 -10.56 8.02 7.05
C ALA A 144 -9.58 7.51 6.00
N ILE A 145 -10.09 6.97 4.91
CA ILE A 145 -9.32 6.22 3.92
C ILE A 145 -8.63 7.17 2.93
N ALA A 146 -7.34 6.99 2.70
CA ALA A 146 -6.65 7.63 1.59
C ALA A 146 -6.91 6.88 0.27
N LEU A 147 -6.70 5.56 0.25
CA LEU A 147 -6.90 4.72 -0.93
C LEU A 147 -7.81 3.54 -0.61
N SER A 148 -8.91 3.40 -1.36
CA SER A 148 -9.82 2.25 -1.30
C SER A 148 -9.72 1.42 -2.56
N GLY A 149 -9.34 0.13 -2.44
CA GLY A 149 -9.26 -0.85 -3.51
C GLY A 149 -10.41 -1.86 -3.43
N GLN A 150 -11.35 -1.76 -4.37
CA GLN A 150 -12.55 -2.60 -4.48
C GLN A 150 -12.60 -3.39 -5.79
N GLY A 151 -11.62 -3.22 -6.68
CA GLY A 151 -11.50 -3.91 -7.96
C GLY A 151 -10.31 -4.86 -8.01
N ASP A 152 -10.28 -5.76 -8.98
CA ASP A 152 -9.18 -6.68 -9.20
C ASP A 152 -8.01 -6.03 -9.94
N GLN A 153 -6.79 -6.56 -9.76
CA GLN A 153 -5.57 -6.15 -10.46
C GLN A 153 -5.23 -4.66 -10.27
N MET A 154 -5.18 -4.21 -9.00
CA MET A 154 -4.73 -2.87 -8.66
C MET A 154 -3.23 -2.84 -8.36
N GLY A 155 -2.48 -2.02 -9.11
CA GLY A 155 -1.05 -1.75 -8.91
C GLY A 155 -0.78 -0.35 -8.37
N VAL A 156 0.01 -0.24 -7.30
CA VAL A 156 0.39 1.04 -6.67
C VAL A 156 1.91 1.13 -6.60
N TYR A 157 2.48 2.09 -7.32
CA TYR A 157 3.91 2.18 -7.61
C TYR A 157 4.48 3.52 -7.16
N ALA A 158 5.42 3.50 -6.23
CA ALA A 158 6.07 4.68 -5.67
C ALA A 158 5.09 5.79 -5.27
N CYS A 159 3.91 5.41 -4.75
CA CYS A 159 2.93 6.33 -4.20
C CYS A 159 3.17 6.57 -2.71
N ARG A 160 2.60 7.64 -2.17
CA ARG A 160 2.52 7.86 -0.72
C ARG A 160 1.06 7.95 -0.29
N LEU A 161 0.70 7.17 0.73
CA LEU A 161 -0.66 7.12 1.30
C LEU A 161 -0.61 7.67 2.72
N PHE A 162 -1.46 8.64 3.03
CA PHE A 162 -1.46 9.31 4.33
C PHE A 162 -2.86 9.40 4.92
N SER A 163 -3.00 8.93 6.14
CA SER A 163 -4.12 9.21 7.02
C SER A 163 -3.73 8.90 8.47
N TYR A 164 -4.70 8.75 9.37
CA TYR A 164 -4.48 8.32 10.75
C TYR A 164 -5.05 6.94 11.03
N GLN A 165 -6.33 6.73 10.80
CA GLN A 165 -7.01 5.44 10.97
C GLN A 165 -7.51 4.95 9.61
N ASP A 166 -7.26 3.67 9.31
CA ASP A 166 -7.78 3.00 8.12
C ASP A 166 -7.24 3.58 6.79
N THR A 167 -5.97 3.95 6.71
CA THR A 167 -5.38 4.67 5.56
C THR A 167 -5.57 3.95 4.24
N LEU A 168 -5.31 2.64 4.20
CA LEU A 168 -5.39 1.79 3.01
C LEU A 168 -6.43 0.70 3.21
N TYR A 169 -7.54 0.80 2.48
CA TYR A 169 -8.56 -0.22 2.38
C TYR A 169 -8.29 -1.11 1.17
N THR A 170 -7.54 -2.20 1.35
CA THR A 170 -7.30 -3.22 0.33
C THR A 170 -8.32 -4.33 0.51
N ASN A 171 -9.52 -4.19 -0.13
CA ASN A 171 -10.70 -4.96 0.25
C ASN A 171 -11.01 -6.15 -0.66
N VAL A 172 -11.04 -5.98 -1.97
CA VAL A 172 -11.44 -7.02 -2.94
C VAL A 172 -10.45 -7.08 -4.09
N GLY A 173 -10.10 -8.28 -4.52
CA GLY A 173 -9.24 -8.53 -5.68
C GLY A 173 -7.76 -8.71 -5.35
N ASN A 174 -6.95 -8.69 -6.40
CA ASN A 174 -5.50 -8.88 -6.35
C ASN A 174 -4.79 -7.54 -6.42
N HIS A 175 -4.01 -7.20 -5.40
CA HIS A 175 -3.36 -5.90 -5.29
C HIS A 175 -1.87 -6.02 -5.08
N VAL A 176 -1.09 -5.10 -5.66
CA VAL A 176 0.34 -4.95 -5.37
C VAL A 176 0.68 -3.52 -4.97
N PHE A 177 1.56 -3.38 -4.00
CA PHE A 177 2.09 -2.10 -3.50
C PHE A 177 3.61 -2.19 -3.56
N LEU A 178 4.23 -1.45 -4.48
CA LEU A 178 5.66 -1.55 -4.77
C LEU A 178 6.36 -0.21 -4.58
N LYS A 179 7.47 -0.20 -3.81
CA LYS A 179 8.29 0.99 -3.54
C LYS A 179 7.51 2.21 -3.05
N SER A 180 6.41 1.98 -2.33
CA SER A 180 5.49 3.01 -1.85
C SER A 180 5.71 3.34 -0.37
N TYR A 181 5.13 4.44 0.08
CA TYR A 181 5.10 4.87 1.47
C TYR A 181 3.65 4.81 1.99
N ILE A 182 3.44 4.15 3.12
CA ILE A 182 2.11 4.01 3.73
C ILE A 182 2.20 4.45 5.19
N GLU A 183 1.44 5.47 5.56
CA GLU A 183 1.45 6.06 6.89
C GLU A 183 0.07 6.00 7.54
N GLY A 184 0.07 5.67 8.83
CA GLY A 184 -1.14 5.66 9.66
C GLY A 184 -0.82 5.28 11.10
N ALA A 185 -1.86 5.05 11.90
CA ALA A 185 -1.73 4.64 13.30
C ALA A 185 -2.60 3.41 13.62
N VAL A 186 -3.89 3.47 13.35
CA VAL A 186 -4.85 2.43 13.75
C VAL A 186 -5.32 1.68 12.51
N ASP A 187 -5.01 0.37 12.44
CA ASP A 187 -5.51 -0.54 11.40
C ASP A 187 -5.28 -0.02 9.98
N TYR A 188 -4.15 0.64 9.77
CA TYR A 188 -4.00 1.51 8.59
C TYR A 188 -3.72 0.78 7.28
N ILE A 189 -3.65 -0.58 7.30
CA ILE A 189 -3.72 -1.46 6.15
C ILE A 189 -4.75 -2.54 6.47
N PHE A 190 -5.93 -2.45 5.88
CA PHE A 190 -7.04 -3.32 6.25
C PHE A 190 -7.89 -3.74 5.05
N GLY A 191 -8.81 -4.69 5.27
CA GLY A 191 -9.74 -5.22 4.26
C GLY A 191 -10.08 -6.68 4.50
N ARG A 192 -10.91 -7.28 3.64
CA ARG A 192 -11.49 -8.61 3.89
C ARG A 192 -11.02 -9.68 2.89
N HIS A 193 -11.23 -9.45 1.61
CA HIS A 193 -11.20 -10.50 0.59
C HIS A 193 -9.98 -10.42 -0.34
N SER A 194 -9.13 -9.37 -0.21
CA SER A 194 -8.04 -9.16 -1.14
C SER A 194 -6.85 -10.06 -0.88
N ILE A 195 -6.18 -10.43 -1.96
CA ILE A 195 -4.79 -10.91 -1.94
C ILE A 195 -3.91 -9.69 -2.19
N ALA A 196 -3.19 -9.23 -1.18
CA ALA A 196 -2.36 -8.03 -1.27
C ALA A 196 -0.88 -8.35 -1.02
N TYR A 197 -0.04 -7.95 -1.98
CA TYR A 197 1.40 -8.15 -1.92
C TYR A 197 2.15 -6.81 -1.84
N PHE A 198 3.01 -6.68 -0.85
CA PHE A 198 3.75 -5.47 -0.52
C PHE A 198 5.25 -5.74 -0.66
N GLU A 199 5.95 -5.03 -1.54
CA GLU A 199 7.39 -5.21 -1.77
C GLU A 199 8.13 -3.87 -1.76
N GLY A 200 9.20 -3.79 -0.96
CA GLY A 200 10.10 -2.64 -0.96
C GLY A 200 9.48 -1.34 -0.43
N ASN A 201 8.38 -1.41 0.33
CA ASN A 201 7.70 -0.23 0.84
C ASN A 201 8.32 0.27 2.15
N THR A 202 8.08 1.55 2.43
CA THR A 202 8.23 2.12 3.76
C THR A 202 6.86 2.22 4.42
N ILE A 203 6.69 1.55 5.55
CA ILE A 203 5.46 1.51 6.34
C ILE A 203 5.74 2.31 7.62
N ALA A 204 5.02 3.41 7.82
CA ALA A 204 5.33 4.40 8.84
C ALA A 204 4.19 4.53 9.85
N SER A 205 4.47 4.26 11.11
CA SER A 205 3.48 4.40 12.17
C SER A 205 3.52 5.80 12.77
N LYS A 206 2.37 6.48 12.73
CA LYS A 206 2.20 7.85 13.23
C LYS A 206 1.78 7.91 14.71
N GLY A 207 1.14 6.85 15.20
CA GLY A 207 0.68 6.72 16.57
C GLY A 207 0.63 5.28 17.02
N SER A 208 0.18 5.04 18.25
CA SER A 208 -0.07 3.70 18.78
C SER A 208 -1.20 3.00 18.02
N GLY A 209 -1.07 1.69 17.79
CA GLY A 209 -2.08 0.88 17.13
C GLY A 209 -1.50 -0.27 16.32
N CYS A 210 -2.26 -0.77 15.37
CA CYS A 210 -1.88 -1.90 14.54
C CYS A 210 -1.62 -1.45 13.09
N ILE A 211 -0.57 -2.00 12.46
CA ILE A 211 -0.27 -1.79 11.05
C ILE A 211 -1.37 -2.43 10.21
N THR A 212 -1.70 -3.69 10.49
CA THR A 212 -2.69 -4.44 9.72
C THR A 212 -3.91 -4.85 10.52
N ALA A 213 -5.07 -4.87 9.85
CA ALA A 213 -6.31 -5.47 10.35
C ALA A 213 -6.98 -6.31 9.25
N SER A 214 -6.58 -7.58 9.12
CA SER A 214 -7.18 -8.50 8.16
C SER A 214 -8.54 -8.98 8.64
N GLY A 215 -9.58 -8.69 7.85
CA GLY A 215 -10.97 -9.09 8.12
C GLY A 215 -11.39 -10.38 7.44
N ARG A 216 -10.44 -11.20 6.97
CA ARG A 216 -10.65 -12.45 6.28
C ARG A 216 -11.57 -13.38 7.06
N GLN A 217 -12.52 -14.00 6.35
CA GLN A 217 -13.46 -14.98 6.89
C GLN A 217 -13.17 -16.39 6.39
N LEU A 218 -13.89 -17.38 6.94
CA LEU A 218 -13.83 -18.76 6.47
C LEU A 218 -14.14 -18.82 4.97
N ASN A 219 -13.37 -19.61 4.22
CA ASN A 219 -13.46 -19.80 2.76
C ASN A 219 -12.98 -18.61 1.90
N ASP A 220 -12.53 -17.52 2.47
CA ASP A 220 -11.85 -16.47 1.72
C ASP A 220 -10.43 -16.90 1.32
N THR A 221 -9.96 -16.45 0.17
CA THR A 221 -8.57 -16.62 -0.29
C THR A 221 -7.65 -15.51 0.18
N GLY A 222 -8.19 -14.42 0.74
CA GLY A 222 -7.48 -13.20 1.12
C GLY A 222 -6.26 -13.46 2.02
N ILE A 223 -5.19 -12.74 1.74
CA ILE A 223 -3.94 -12.75 2.52
C ILE A 223 -3.15 -11.47 2.26
N TYR A 224 -2.46 -10.95 3.27
CA TYR A 224 -1.48 -9.89 3.11
C TYR A 224 -0.07 -10.46 3.26
N VAL A 225 0.77 -10.24 2.25
CA VAL A 225 2.17 -10.66 2.27
C VAL A 225 3.08 -9.45 2.10
N PHE A 226 3.91 -9.21 3.09
CA PHE A 226 4.92 -8.15 3.10
C PHE A 226 6.29 -8.76 2.91
N ASN A 227 7.04 -8.31 1.90
CA ASN A 227 8.39 -8.77 1.63
C ASN A 227 9.35 -7.58 1.40
N ASN A 228 10.55 -7.63 1.97
CA ASN A 228 11.57 -6.58 1.83
C ASN A 228 11.08 -5.16 2.20
N ASN A 229 10.17 -5.03 3.17
CA ASN A 229 9.67 -3.74 3.58
C ASN A 229 10.49 -3.17 4.74
N LYS A 230 10.34 -1.85 4.97
CA LYS A 230 10.89 -1.15 6.12
C LYS A 230 9.76 -0.59 6.98
N ILE A 231 9.76 -0.89 8.29
CA ILE A 231 8.78 -0.36 9.24
C ILE A 231 9.47 0.67 10.12
N ILE A 232 8.95 1.90 10.13
CA ILE A 232 9.53 3.03 10.87
C ILE A 232 8.46 3.75 11.69
N ALA A 233 8.88 4.60 12.63
CA ALA A 233 8.03 5.69 13.10
C ALA A 233 7.97 6.78 12.02
N ALA A 234 6.79 7.38 11.81
CA ALA A 234 6.67 8.53 10.93
C ALA A 234 7.48 9.73 11.47
N ASN A 235 7.90 10.63 10.59
CA ASN A 235 8.70 11.79 11.01
C ASN A 235 7.97 12.71 12.00
N ASP A 236 6.65 12.76 11.89
CA ASP A 236 5.73 13.53 12.75
C ASP A 236 4.90 12.63 13.69
N ALA A 237 5.47 11.47 14.04
CA ALA A 237 4.81 10.52 14.92
C ALA A 237 4.54 11.10 16.31
N PHE A 238 3.41 10.72 16.89
CA PHE A 238 3.09 11.05 18.27
C PHE A 238 4.06 10.38 19.25
N PRO A 239 4.32 10.99 20.42
CA PRO A 239 5.29 10.44 21.40
C PRO A 239 4.98 9.02 21.87
N ASN A 240 3.74 8.57 21.77
CA ASN A 240 3.29 7.24 22.21
C ASN A 240 3.51 6.11 21.19
N VAL A 241 4.16 6.37 20.07
CA VAL A 241 4.38 5.34 19.03
C VAL A 241 5.33 4.24 19.51
N THR A 242 6.37 4.60 20.26
CA THR A 242 7.42 3.68 20.72
C THR A 242 6.87 2.60 21.64
N GLY A 243 7.02 1.33 21.25
CA GLY A 243 6.58 0.17 22.02
C GLY A 243 5.07 -0.07 22.04
N ASN A 244 4.29 0.72 21.29
CA ASN A 244 2.84 0.62 21.24
C ASN A 244 2.28 0.38 19.84
N VAL A 245 3.14 -0.09 18.92
CA VAL A 245 2.76 -0.48 17.56
C VAL A 245 2.89 -1.98 17.40
N PHE A 246 1.91 -2.60 16.78
CA PHE A 246 1.87 -4.03 16.46
C PHE A 246 1.89 -4.22 14.94
N LEU A 247 2.42 -5.36 14.46
CA LEU A 247 2.33 -5.73 13.03
C LEU A 247 0.88 -5.93 12.59
N GLY A 248 0.01 -6.35 13.50
CA GLY A 248 -1.42 -6.45 13.21
C GLY A 248 -2.24 -7.04 14.34
N ARG A 249 -3.56 -6.97 14.12
CA ARG A 249 -4.58 -7.62 14.93
C ARG A 249 -5.66 -8.27 14.03
N PRO A 250 -6.36 -9.33 14.49
CA PRO A 250 -7.32 -10.07 13.66
C PRO A 250 -8.69 -9.39 13.68
N TRP A 251 -9.04 -8.62 12.65
CA TRP A 251 -10.39 -8.10 12.47
C TRP A 251 -11.40 -9.21 12.11
N GLY A 252 -10.96 -10.25 11.40
CA GLY A 252 -11.74 -11.46 11.12
C GLY A 252 -11.12 -12.69 11.77
N ASP A 253 -11.94 -13.69 12.09
CA ASP A 253 -11.53 -14.93 12.79
C ASP A 253 -10.53 -15.78 12.02
N PHE A 254 -10.38 -15.54 10.73
CA PHE A 254 -9.48 -16.27 9.84
C PHE A 254 -8.39 -15.36 9.22
N ALA A 255 -8.04 -14.28 9.88
CA ALA A 255 -7.04 -13.30 9.43
C ALA A 255 -5.74 -13.98 8.99
N ARG A 256 -5.15 -13.51 7.85
CA ARG A 256 -3.87 -14.01 7.34
C ARG A 256 -2.95 -12.86 6.96
N VAL A 257 -1.83 -12.76 7.66
CA VAL A 257 -0.79 -11.74 7.42
C VAL A 257 0.59 -12.36 7.60
N VAL A 258 1.46 -12.15 6.63
CA VAL A 258 2.84 -12.65 6.64
C VAL A 258 3.82 -11.51 6.39
N PHE A 259 4.75 -11.28 7.30
CA PHE A 259 5.89 -10.38 7.11
C PHE A 259 7.17 -11.19 6.89
N LYS A 260 7.91 -10.91 5.83
CA LYS A 260 9.20 -11.54 5.54
C LYS A 260 10.25 -10.52 5.13
N ASN A 261 11.52 -10.80 5.51
CA ASN A 261 12.67 -9.98 5.15
C ASN A 261 12.45 -8.49 5.49
N THR A 262 11.78 -8.21 6.60
CA THR A 262 11.36 -6.86 6.96
C THR A 262 12.37 -6.21 7.91
N PHE A 263 12.84 -5.02 7.58
CA PHE A 263 13.71 -4.23 8.44
C PHE A 263 12.89 -3.31 9.35
N ILE A 264 13.00 -3.49 10.67
CA ILE A 264 12.17 -2.84 11.68
C ILE A 264 13.06 -2.11 12.70
N PRO A 265 13.55 -0.90 12.39
CA PRO A 265 14.34 -0.10 13.34
C PRO A 265 13.48 0.57 14.42
N ALA A 266 12.19 0.79 14.17
CA ALA A 266 11.27 1.38 15.16
C ALA A 266 10.84 0.33 16.20
N PRO A 267 10.87 0.65 17.50
CA PRO A 267 10.48 -0.31 18.52
C PRO A 267 8.98 -0.60 18.47
N LEU A 268 8.65 -1.85 18.10
CA LEU A 268 7.29 -2.39 18.21
C LEU A 268 6.97 -2.77 19.65
N ASN A 269 5.71 -3.10 19.91
CA ASN A 269 5.34 -3.78 21.15
C ASN A 269 6.04 -5.15 21.20
N LYS A 270 6.48 -5.57 22.36
CA LYS A 270 7.26 -6.81 22.54
C LYS A 270 6.52 -8.07 22.07
N THR A 271 5.19 -8.08 22.13
CA THR A 271 4.38 -9.21 21.65
C THR A 271 4.30 -9.27 20.12
N ILE A 272 4.70 -8.20 19.43
CA ILE A 272 4.71 -8.03 17.96
C ILE A 272 3.30 -8.02 17.36
N TRP A 273 2.42 -8.89 17.79
CA TRP A 273 1.03 -9.04 17.35
C TRP A 273 0.06 -8.79 18.49
N SER A 274 -1.10 -8.28 18.18
CA SER A 274 -2.18 -8.02 19.13
C SER A 274 -3.39 -8.93 18.89
N ILE A 275 -4.15 -9.17 19.94
CA ILE A 275 -5.52 -9.70 19.85
C ILE A 275 -6.46 -8.63 19.32
N TRP A 276 -7.68 -9.01 18.90
CA TRP A 276 -8.68 -8.02 18.52
C TRP A 276 -9.10 -7.13 19.69
N ASN A 277 -9.76 -7.72 20.67
CA ASN A 277 -10.11 -7.05 21.93
C ASN A 277 -10.07 -8.06 23.09
N PRO A 278 -9.88 -7.64 24.32
CA PRO A 278 -10.08 -8.50 25.48
C PRO A 278 -11.52 -9.06 25.53
N GLY A 279 -11.65 -10.39 25.56
CA GLY A 279 -12.92 -11.11 25.53
C GLY A 279 -13.50 -11.35 24.13
N ASP A 280 -12.81 -10.88 23.09
CA ASP A 280 -13.06 -11.19 21.66
C ASP A 280 -11.70 -11.23 20.94
N GLU A 281 -10.87 -12.20 21.28
CA GLU A 281 -9.46 -12.27 20.89
C GLU A 281 -9.26 -12.61 19.41
N ARG A 282 -10.11 -13.47 18.82
CA ARG A 282 -10.12 -13.94 17.42
C ARG A 282 -8.82 -14.61 16.97
N ILE A 283 -8.21 -15.41 17.82
CA ILE A 283 -6.86 -15.95 17.58
C ILE A 283 -6.83 -17.45 17.22
N ASP A 284 -7.97 -18.16 17.21
CA ASP A 284 -8.01 -19.62 17.09
C ASP A 284 -7.72 -20.14 15.67
N SER A 285 -7.99 -19.35 14.62
CA SER A 285 -7.90 -19.80 13.22
C SER A 285 -7.12 -18.85 12.30
N ILE A 286 -6.23 -18.03 12.88
CA ILE A 286 -5.46 -17.03 12.15
C ILE A 286 -4.11 -17.55 11.69
N LEU A 287 -3.51 -16.86 10.72
CA LEU A 287 -2.10 -16.96 10.36
C LEU A 287 -1.44 -15.58 10.51
N PHE A 288 -0.83 -15.34 11.65
CA PHE A 288 0.06 -14.21 11.87
C PHE A 288 1.50 -14.72 11.90
N ALA A 289 2.27 -14.39 10.86
CA ALA A 289 3.56 -15.03 10.65
C ALA A 289 4.66 -14.05 10.30
N GLU A 290 5.88 -14.39 10.71
CA GLU A 290 7.09 -13.65 10.41
C GLU A 290 8.19 -14.58 9.91
N TYR A 291 9.04 -14.05 9.01
CA TYR A 291 10.30 -14.68 8.62
C TYR A 291 11.36 -13.61 8.42
N ASN A 292 12.54 -13.78 9.05
CA ASN A 292 13.69 -12.89 8.87
C ASN A 292 13.34 -11.40 9.11
N SER A 293 12.55 -11.12 10.17
CA SER A 293 12.35 -9.76 10.66
C SER A 293 13.61 -9.31 11.41
N LEU A 294 14.19 -8.17 11.01
CA LEU A 294 15.50 -7.67 11.49
C LEU A 294 15.37 -6.25 12.02
N GLY A 295 16.23 -5.87 12.93
CA GLY A 295 16.34 -4.51 13.47
C GLY A 295 16.05 -4.41 14.95
N SER A 296 16.30 -3.23 15.53
CA SER A 296 16.13 -2.97 16.97
C SER A 296 14.69 -3.07 17.44
N GLY A 297 13.72 -2.89 16.53
CA GLY A 297 12.30 -2.97 16.86
C GLY A 297 11.79 -4.37 17.23
N VAL A 298 12.56 -5.42 16.92
CA VAL A 298 12.22 -6.81 17.20
C VAL A 298 13.30 -7.56 18.00
N ALA A 299 14.36 -6.87 18.43
CA ALA A 299 15.51 -7.49 19.10
C ALA A 299 15.11 -8.23 20.40
N ASP A 300 14.23 -7.61 21.21
CA ASP A 300 13.75 -8.14 22.49
C ASP A 300 12.31 -8.69 22.40
N ALA A 301 11.88 -9.14 21.21
CA ALA A 301 10.52 -9.59 20.99
C ALA A 301 10.17 -10.83 21.82
N GLN A 302 9.03 -10.75 22.50
CA GLN A 302 8.38 -11.83 23.22
C GLN A 302 7.06 -12.17 22.49
N ARG A 303 7.21 -12.74 21.32
CA ARG A 303 6.11 -12.95 20.36
C ARG A 303 4.91 -13.62 21.00
N ALA A 304 3.72 -13.13 20.69
CA ALA A 304 2.46 -13.70 21.12
C ALA A 304 2.38 -15.19 20.73
N ASN A 305 1.84 -16.03 21.61
CA ASN A 305 1.78 -17.48 21.44
C ASN A 305 0.91 -17.95 20.26
N PHE A 306 0.07 -17.08 19.73
CA PHE A 306 -0.77 -17.31 18.54
C PHE A 306 -0.08 -16.92 17.24
N SER A 307 1.15 -16.38 17.29
CA SER A 307 1.93 -16.03 16.11
C SER A 307 2.96 -17.10 15.76
N THR A 308 3.40 -17.11 14.51
CA THR A 308 4.33 -18.12 13.98
C THR A 308 5.59 -17.47 13.43
N VAL A 309 6.76 -17.97 13.84
CA VAL A 309 8.03 -17.68 13.13
C VAL A 309 8.24 -18.79 12.12
N LEU A 310 8.19 -18.45 10.83
CA LEU A 310 8.31 -19.40 9.74
C LEU A 310 9.74 -19.90 9.56
N THR A 311 9.89 -21.14 9.14
CA THR A 311 11.15 -21.65 8.57
C THR A 311 11.38 -21.07 7.18
N ARG A 312 12.60 -21.21 6.63
CA ARG A 312 12.93 -20.80 5.26
C ARG A 312 12.00 -21.43 4.22
N ASP A 313 11.74 -22.73 4.35
CA ASP A 313 10.92 -23.48 3.39
C ASP A 313 9.45 -23.08 3.46
N GLN A 314 8.93 -22.78 4.65
CA GLN A 314 7.60 -22.24 4.83
C GLN A 314 7.49 -20.80 4.23
N ALA A 315 8.48 -19.95 4.49
CA ALA A 315 8.50 -18.57 3.97
C ALA A 315 8.63 -18.54 2.43
N ALA A 316 9.27 -19.56 1.81
CA ALA A 316 9.40 -19.68 0.36
C ALA A 316 8.07 -19.87 -0.36
N GLN A 317 7.01 -20.26 0.34
CA GLN A 317 5.66 -20.41 -0.21
C GLN A 317 4.93 -19.08 -0.41
N TYR A 318 5.43 -17.99 0.19
CA TYR A 318 4.81 -16.65 0.13
C TYR A 318 5.59 -15.72 -0.80
N THR A 319 5.80 -16.11 -2.07
CA THR A 319 6.38 -15.24 -3.10
C THR A 319 5.30 -14.54 -3.92
N LEU A 320 5.63 -13.46 -4.62
CA LEU A 320 4.69 -12.82 -5.52
C LEU A 320 4.10 -13.81 -6.53
N ALA A 321 4.95 -14.65 -7.13
CA ALA A 321 4.52 -15.63 -8.12
C ALA A 321 3.63 -16.77 -7.54
N SER A 322 3.82 -17.13 -6.27
CA SER A 322 2.96 -18.15 -5.63
C SER A 322 1.63 -17.59 -5.14
N ILE A 323 1.60 -16.32 -4.75
CA ILE A 323 0.40 -15.65 -4.23
C ILE A 323 -0.46 -15.07 -5.37
N LEU A 324 0.19 -14.52 -6.41
CA LEU A 324 -0.44 -13.92 -7.57
C LEU A 324 0.15 -14.52 -8.86
N PRO A 325 -0.22 -15.74 -9.26
CA PRO A 325 0.42 -16.45 -10.38
C PRO A 325 0.44 -15.67 -11.70
N ASN A 326 -0.60 -14.89 -11.97
CA ASN A 326 -0.75 -14.09 -13.20
C ASN A 326 -0.23 -12.64 -13.07
N TYR A 327 0.62 -12.36 -12.07
CA TYR A 327 1.07 -10.99 -11.80
C TYR A 327 1.76 -10.35 -13.01
N ARG A 328 2.44 -11.11 -13.87
CA ARG A 328 3.17 -10.58 -15.05
C ARG A 328 2.27 -9.96 -16.11
N ASP A 329 0.98 -10.23 -16.07
CA ASP A 329 0.02 -9.73 -17.05
C ASP A 329 -0.42 -8.28 -16.75
N TRP A 330 -0.25 -7.83 -15.49
CA TRP A 330 -0.76 -6.53 -15.04
C TRP A 330 0.18 -5.75 -14.10
N VAL A 331 1.15 -6.40 -13.48
CA VAL A 331 2.12 -5.74 -12.59
C VAL A 331 3.27 -5.14 -13.39
N ASP A 332 3.62 -3.89 -13.12
CA ASP A 332 4.87 -3.28 -13.63
C ASP A 332 6.07 -3.86 -12.87
N VAL A 333 6.70 -4.88 -13.45
CA VAL A 333 7.78 -5.65 -12.84
C VAL A 333 9.08 -4.88 -12.65
N ASP A 334 9.24 -3.71 -13.29
CA ASP A 334 10.41 -2.85 -13.12
C ASP A 334 10.52 -2.32 -11.67
N TYR A 335 9.40 -2.30 -10.93
CA TYR A 335 9.38 -1.90 -9.53
C TYR A 335 9.76 -3.01 -8.53
N LEU A 336 10.02 -4.22 -9.00
CA LEU A 336 10.43 -5.36 -8.14
C LEU A 336 11.96 -5.41 -7.89
N HIS A 337 12.75 -4.53 -8.54
CA HIS A 337 14.23 -4.55 -8.53
C HIS A 337 14.85 -3.32 -7.89
#